data_5be31d8a48e957fb6edc74852e4877c3
#
_entry.id   5be31d8a48e957fb6edc74852e4877c3
#
_cell.length_a   1.000
_cell.length_b   1.000
_cell.length_c   1.000
_cell.angle_alpha   90.00
_cell.angle_beta   90.00
_cell.angle_gamma   90.00
#
_symmetry.space_group_name_H-M   'P 1'
#
loop_
_entity.id
_entity.type
_entity.pdbx_description
1 polymer ?
#
loop_
_entity_poly.entity_id
_entity_poly.type
_entity_poly.pdbx_seq_one_letter_code
_entity_poly.pdbx_strand_id
1 'polypeptide(L)'
;MGPGKADLLDAVARSGSIRAAAEELEMSYMRAWTLIRTMNAAFRSPLVEKERGGSSQGGAQLTAQGRKVLELYRRMETKAGRAIAADWERVKKELR
;
A
#
# COMPACT_ATOMS: atom_id res chain seq x y z
N MET A 1 0.37 -8.50 5.12
CA MET A 1 -0.11 -7.38 4.28
C MET A 1 -1.53 -7.02 4.71
N GLY A 2 -1.84 -5.77 4.74
CA GLY A 2 -3.18 -5.32 5.10
C GLY A 2 -3.53 -4.07 4.32
N PRO A 3 -4.78 -3.56 4.44
CA PRO A 3 -5.21 -2.42 3.64
C PRO A 3 -4.36 -1.17 3.85
N GLY A 4 -3.93 -0.92 5.08
CA GLY A 4 -3.08 0.24 5.35
C GLY A 4 -1.74 0.17 4.65
N LYS A 5 -1.13 -1.01 4.62
CA LYS A 5 0.15 -1.20 3.93
C LYS A 5 -0.03 -1.11 2.43
N ALA A 6 -1.14 -1.66 1.90
CA ALA A 6 -1.45 -1.55 0.47
C ALA A 6 -1.65 -0.09 0.07
N ASP A 7 -2.35 0.68 0.90
CA ASP A 7 -2.55 2.11 0.65
C ASP A 7 -1.22 2.86 0.64
N LEU A 8 -0.29 2.47 1.52
CA LEU A 8 1.03 3.07 1.56
C LEU A 8 1.81 2.78 0.28
N LEU A 9 1.78 1.52 -0.20
CA LEU A 9 2.43 1.17 -1.46
C LEU A 9 1.86 2.00 -2.62
N ASP A 10 0.54 2.12 -2.67
CA ASP A 10 -0.14 2.92 -3.68
C ASP A 10 0.33 4.38 -3.64
N ALA A 11 0.38 4.96 -2.45
CA ALA A 11 0.79 6.34 -2.28
C ALA A 11 2.25 6.56 -2.69
N VAL A 12 3.13 5.60 -2.38
CA VAL A 12 4.52 5.68 -2.82
C VAL A 12 4.60 5.62 -4.34
N ALA A 13 3.83 4.72 -4.96
CA ALA A 13 3.82 4.59 -6.42
C ALA A 13 3.38 5.88 -7.11
N ARG A 14 2.37 6.55 -6.56
CA ARG A 14 1.84 7.78 -7.15
C ARG A 14 2.70 9.00 -6.89
N SER A 15 3.23 9.11 -5.68
CA SER A 15 3.97 10.32 -5.27
C SER A 15 5.45 10.25 -5.56
N GLY A 16 6.03 9.05 -5.63
CA GLY A 16 7.46 8.89 -5.84
C GLY A 16 8.30 9.17 -4.61
N SER A 17 7.69 9.24 -3.43
CA SER A 17 8.40 9.61 -2.20
C SER A 17 7.69 9.04 -0.98
N ILE A 18 8.50 8.52 -0.04
CA ILE A 18 7.95 8.01 1.23
C ILE A 18 7.38 9.16 2.04
N ARG A 19 8.04 10.31 2.02
CA ARG A 19 7.57 11.49 2.76
C ARG A 19 6.23 11.97 2.26
N ALA A 20 6.09 12.11 0.94
CA ALA A 20 4.82 12.54 0.36
C ALA A 20 3.71 11.52 0.61
N ALA A 21 4.04 10.23 0.52
CA ALA A 21 3.07 9.18 0.80
C ALA A 21 2.59 9.25 2.26
N ALA A 22 3.52 9.47 3.20
CA ALA A 22 3.17 9.61 4.61
C ALA A 22 2.23 10.79 4.82
N GLU A 23 2.53 11.93 4.20
CA GLU A 23 1.68 13.11 4.32
C GLU A 23 0.27 12.85 3.79
N GLU A 24 0.17 12.20 2.64
CA GLU A 24 -1.12 11.85 2.05
C GLU A 24 -1.96 10.99 3.00
N LEU A 25 -1.32 10.05 3.68
CA LEU A 25 -2.01 9.11 4.57
C LEU A 25 -2.07 9.59 6.01
N GLU A 26 -1.66 10.81 6.25
CA GLU A 26 -1.70 11.44 7.57
C GLU A 26 -0.95 10.63 8.64
N MET A 27 0.22 10.13 8.27
CA MET A 27 1.08 9.44 9.22
C MET A 27 2.46 10.08 9.24
N SER A 28 3.21 9.83 10.31
CA SER A 28 4.57 10.36 10.41
C SER A 28 5.48 9.66 9.39
N TYR A 29 6.54 10.35 9.00
CA TYR A 29 7.55 9.78 8.14
C TYR A 29 8.14 8.51 8.76
N MET A 30 8.44 8.56 10.05
CA MET A 30 9.02 7.40 10.75
C MET A 30 8.10 6.20 10.73
N ARG A 31 6.79 6.42 10.88
CA ARG A 31 5.82 5.32 10.82
C ARG A 31 5.79 4.72 9.42
N ALA A 32 5.74 5.56 8.39
CA ALA A 32 5.75 5.08 7.01
C ALA A 32 7.01 4.27 6.73
N TRP A 33 8.15 4.78 7.16
CA TRP A 33 9.44 4.12 7.01
C TRP A 33 9.45 2.74 7.67
N THR A 34 8.94 2.68 8.90
CA THR A 34 8.88 1.43 9.66
C THR A 34 7.99 0.41 8.96
N LEU A 35 6.84 0.84 8.46
CA LEU A 35 5.93 -0.04 7.73
C LEU A 35 6.61 -0.60 6.47
N ILE A 36 7.31 0.25 5.74
CA ILE A 36 8.01 -0.16 4.53
C ILE A 36 9.12 -1.16 4.85
N ARG A 37 9.90 -0.90 5.90
CA ARG A 37 10.94 -1.84 6.32
C ARG A 37 10.35 -3.20 6.68
N THR A 38 9.23 -3.20 7.39
CA THR A 38 8.56 -4.43 7.78
C THR A 38 8.09 -5.21 6.55
N MET A 39 7.50 -4.52 5.58
CA MET A 39 7.07 -5.15 4.34
C MET A 39 8.24 -5.71 3.56
N ASN A 40 9.30 -4.91 3.43
CA ASN A 40 10.48 -5.36 2.68
C ASN A 40 11.10 -6.62 3.28
N ALA A 41 11.07 -6.73 4.61
CA ALA A 41 11.62 -7.90 5.29
C ALA A 41 10.71 -9.12 5.19
N ALA A 42 9.42 -8.92 4.97
CA ALA A 42 8.44 -10.01 4.97
C ALA A 42 8.37 -10.78 3.65
N PHE A 43 8.84 -10.18 2.57
CA PHE A 43 8.76 -10.81 1.25
C PHE A 43 10.14 -11.25 0.76
N ARG A 44 10.15 -12.07 -0.27
CA ARG A 44 11.40 -12.63 -0.82
C ARG A 44 12.36 -11.55 -1.31
N SER A 45 11.82 -10.44 -1.77
CA SER A 45 12.61 -9.28 -2.17
C SER A 45 11.86 -8.02 -1.78
N PRO A 46 12.58 -6.90 -1.68
CA PRO A 46 11.94 -5.65 -1.25
C PRO A 46 10.79 -5.22 -2.16
N LEU A 47 9.78 -4.61 -1.56
CA LEU A 47 8.64 -4.06 -2.30
C LEU A 47 8.88 -2.62 -2.71
N VAL A 48 9.70 -1.89 -1.94
CA VAL A 48 10.01 -0.48 -2.16
C VAL A 48 11.51 -0.30 -2.11
N GLU A 49 12.04 0.49 -3.02
CA GLU A 49 13.46 0.83 -3.03
C GLU A 49 13.63 2.32 -3.22
N LYS A 50 14.78 2.82 -2.78
CA LYS A 50 15.13 4.23 -2.99
C LYS A 50 15.48 4.43 -4.43
N GLU A 51 15.08 5.57 -4.97
CA GLU A 51 15.43 5.94 -6.32
C GLU A 51 16.92 6.24 -6.38
N ARG A 52 17.60 5.67 -7.40
CA ARG A 52 19.03 5.82 -7.55
C ARG A 52 19.41 7.04 -8.38
N GLY A 53 20.54 7.65 -7.97
CA GLY A 53 21.25 8.62 -8.80
C GLY A 53 20.50 9.86 -9.16
N GLY A 54 19.37 10.08 -8.58
CA GLY A 54 18.58 11.26 -8.84
C GLY A 54 19.01 12.42 -7.98
N SER A 55 18.73 13.60 -8.45
CA SER A 55 18.90 14.81 -7.68
C SER A 55 17.79 14.93 -6.62
N SER A 56 16.76 14.10 -6.72
CA SER A 56 15.65 14.15 -5.78
C SER A 56 15.97 13.36 -4.53
N GLN A 57 16.15 14.06 -3.45
CA GLN A 57 16.37 13.45 -2.15
C GLN A 57 15.07 12.84 -1.67
N GLY A 58 15.17 11.60 -1.17
CA GLY A 58 14.02 10.93 -0.62
C GLY A 58 13.10 10.30 -1.66
N GLY A 59 13.54 10.18 -2.90
CA GLY A 59 12.80 9.48 -3.92
C GLY A 59 12.69 7.99 -3.60
N ALA A 60 11.54 7.41 -3.90
CA ALA A 60 11.30 6.00 -3.69
C ALA A 60 10.30 5.51 -4.73
N GLN A 61 10.41 4.24 -5.05
CA GLN A 61 9.50 3.63 -6.03
C GLN A 61 9.24 2.17 -5.68
N LEU A 62 8.15 1.65 -6.18
CA LEU A 62 7.88 0.22 -6.02
C LEU A 62 8.84 -0.55 -6.92
N THR A 63 9.30 -1.69 -6.41
CA THR A 63 10.03 -2.66 -7.22
C THR A 63 9.01 -3.42 -8.08
N ALA A 64 9.47 -4.26 -8.98
CA ALA A 64 8.59 -5.16 -9.73
C ALA A 64 7.82 -6.05 -8.75
N GLN A 65 8.50 -6.51 -7.70
CA GLN A 65 7.86 -7.32 -6.66
C GLN A 65 6.78 -6.52 -5.93
N GLY A 66 7.07 -5.26 -5.62
CA GLY A 66 6.10 -4.39 -4.96
C GLY A 66 4.84 -4.17 -5.78
N ARG A 67 5.01 -3.93 -7.07
CA ARG A 67 3.86 -3.77 -7.97
C ARG A 67 3.04 -5.05 -8.04
N LYS A 68 3.71 -6.19 -8.15
CA LYS A 68 3.03 -7.48 -8.21
C LYS A 68 2.22 -7.76 -6.94
N VAL A 69 2.83 -7.53 -5.78
CA VAL A 69 2.16 -7.77 -4.50
C VAL A 69 0.95 -6.84 -4.34
N LEU A 70 1.13 -5.56 -4.66
CA LEU A 70 0.03 -4.60 -4.57
C LEU A 70 -1.12 -4.98 -5.49
N GLU A 71 -0.82 -5.33 -6.73
CA GLU A 71 -1.82 -5.73 -7.70
C GLU A 71 -2.60 -6.97 -7.22
N LEU A 72 -1.89 -7.97 -6.73
CA LEU A 72 -2.54 -9.18 -6.20
C LEU A 72 -3.42 -8.87 -4.99
N TYR A 73 -2.94 -8.00 -4.10
CA TYR A 73 -3.71 -7.63 -2.93
C TYR A 73 -5.02 -6.91 -3.34
N ARG A 74 -4.94 -5.96 -4.27
CA ARG A 74 -6.12 -5.25 -4.75
C ARG A 74 -7.12 -6.20 -5.42
N ARG A 75 -6.62 -7.20 -6.14
CA ARG A 75 -7.50 -8.23 -6.72
C ARG A 75 -8.21 -9.03 -5.63
N MET A 76 -7.49 -9.36 -4.56
CA MET A 76 -8.08 -10.07 -3.42
C MET A 76 -9.20 -9.23 -2.80
N GLU A 77 -8.98 -7.93 -2.62
CA GLU A 77 -9.98 -7.03 -2.08
C GLU A 77 -11.23 -7.01 -2.97
N THR A 78 -11.04 -6.90 -4.27
CA THR A 78 -12.15 -6.87 -5.22
C THR A 78 -12.96 -8.17 -5.17
N LYS A 79 -12.26 -9.30 -5.17
CA LYS A 79 -12.95 -10.61 -5.11
C LYS A 79 -13.69 -10.80 -3.79
N ALA A 80 -13.07 -10.41 -2.68
CA ALA A 80 -13.70 -10.51 -1.37
C ALA A 80 -14.95 -9.63 -1.32
N GLY A 81 -14.84 -8.41 -1.84
CA GLY A 81 -15.98 -7.49 -1.89
C GLY A 81 -17.15 -8.06 -2.66
N ARG A 82 -16.88 -8.69 -3.79
CA ARG A 82 -17.94 -9.32 -4.59
C ARG A 82 -18.56 -10.51 -3.86
N ALA A 83 -17.73 -11.30 -3.17
CA ALA A 83 -18.21 -12.47 -2.46
C ALA A 83 -19.17 -12.11 -1.31
N ILE A 84 -18.98 -10.95 -0.68
CA ILE A 84 -19.78 -10.54 0.47
C ILE A 84 -20.89 -9.55 0.09
N ALA A 85 -20.96 -9.11 -1.16
CA ALA A 85 -21.85 -8.03 -1.55
C ALA A 85 -23.32 -8.29 -1.22
N ALA A 86 -23.81 -9.49 -1.47
CA ALA A 86 -25.22 -9.81 -1.21
C ALA A 86 -25.51 -9.80 0.29
N ASP A 87 -24.62 -10.35 1.09
CA ASP A 87 -24.79 -10.36 2.54
C ASP A 87 -24.71 -8.96 3.12
N TRP A 88 -23.82 -8.13 2.58
CA TRP A 88 -23.70 -6.74 2.99
C TRP A 88 -24.99 -5.98 2.72
N GLU A 89 -25.63 -6.20 1.57
CA GLU A 89 -26.91 -5.57 1.26
C GLU A 89 -27.98 -5.94 2.30
N ARG A 90 -27.95 -7.19 2.76
CA ARG A 90 -28.88 -7.63 3.82
C ARG A 90 -28.60 -6.92 5.13
N VAL A 91 -27.34 -6.78 5.48
CA VAL A 91 -26.96 -6.06 6.71
C VAL A 91 -27.42 -4.61 6.65
N LYS A 92 -27.24 -3.97 5.49
CA LYS A 92 -27.65 -2.57 5.34
C LYS A 92 -29.13 -2.34 5.61
N LYS A 93 -29.97 -3.32 5.30
CA LYS A 93 -31.40 -3.22 5.55
C LYS A 93 -31.74 -3.22 7.04
N GLU A 94 -30.84 -3.72 7.87
CA GLU A 94 -31.05 -3.74 9.32
C GLU A 94 -30.53 -2.48 10.01
N LEU A 95 -29.84 -1.62 9.30
CA LEU A 95 -29.35 -0.35 9.83
C LEU A 95 -30.50 0.64 10.03
N ARG A 96 -30.36 1.48 11.03
CA ARG A 96 -31.37 2.51 11.31
C ARG A 96 -31.23 3.70 10.40
#